data_8dc4f08143bf9d73f1932983a0824d7a
#
_entry.id   8dc4f08143bf9d73f1932983a0824d7a
#
_cell.length_a   1.000
_cell.length_b   1.000
_cell.length_c   1.000
_cell.angle_alpha   90.00
_cell.angle_beta   90.00
_cell.angle_gamma   90.00
#
_symmetry.space_group_name_H-M   'P 1'
#
loop_
_entity.id
_entity.type
_entity.pdbx_description
1 polymer ?
#
loop_
_entity_poly.entity_id
_entity_poly.type
_entity_poly.pdbx_seq_one_letter_code
_entity_poly.pdbx_strand_id
1 'polypeptide(L)'
;MPCQSFFPFCKEMLDRYEHDERIAMIAGFNEDEVTPDCEDSYFFTSVFSIWGWASWRRVVDKWEGDYAFLRDKQAMQRLQSLVKQRGYRKDFIPMCRDHAHSGKEFYESIFWASMLLNSSLAIMPSRNLINNLGLSADSTHFAGSMKTTPKAYRRIFTMKRHELEFPLKHPKYVVENVDFKERLYKTNAWGHPLIKMSRSLEELLLNLRYGNFSGIFK
;
A
#
# COMPACT_ATOMS: atom_id res chain seq x y z
N MET A 1 -2.58 -6.76 -12.94
CA MET A 1 -3.22 -7.99 -13.49
C MET A 1 -3.12 -9.10 -12.46
N PRO A 2 -4.23 -9.70 -11.99
CA PRO A 2 -4.21 -10.75 -10.97
C PRO A 2 -3.73 -12.09 -11.52
N CYS A 3 -3.20 -12.97 -10.64
CA CYS A 3 -3.02 -14.39 -10.89
C CYS A 3 -4.36 -15.15 -10.72
N GLN A 4 -4.41 -16.42 -11.07
CA GLN A 4 -5.66 -17.19 -10.99
C GLN A 4 -6.09 -17.44 -9.54
N SER A 5 -5.15 -17.70 -8.64
CA SER A 5 -5.43 -17.94 -7.21
C SER A 5 -5.92 -16.70 -6.44
N PHE A 6 -5.81 -15.49 -7.01
CA PHE A 6 -6.29 -14.26 -6.35
C PHE A 6 -7.80 -14.31 -6.06
N PHE A 7 -8.61 -14.76 -7.01
CA PHE A 7 -10.06 -14.77 -6.83
C PHE A 7 -10.55 -15.79 -5.79
N PRO A 8 -10.13 -17.08 -5.83
CA PRO A 8 -10.48 -18.01 -4.77
C PRO A 8 -9.92 -17.60 -3.40
N PHE A 9 -8.72 -17.00 -3.35
CA PHE A 9 -8.18 -16.41 -2.14
C PHE A 9 -9.11 -15.32 -1.57
N CYS A 10 -9.50 -14.35 -2.40
CA CYS A 10 -10.43 -13.29 -1.97
C CYS A 10 -11.76 -13.88 -1.48
N LYS A 11 -12.32 -14.85 -2.20
CA LYS A 11 -13.59 -15.48 -1.80
C LYS A 11 -13.48 -16.14 -0.43
N GLU A 12 -12.46 -16.95 -0.21
CA GLU A 12 -12.26 -17.65 1.07
C GLU A 12 -12.05 -16.67 2.23
N MET A 13 -11.28 -15.58 1.99
CA MET A 13 -11.06 -14.56 3.01
C MET A 13 -12.32 -13.73 3.29
N LEU A 14 -13.11 -13.43 2.26
CA LEU A 14 -14.40 -12.73 2.43
C LEU A 14 -15.35 -13.55 3.29
N ASP A 15 -15.48 -14.85 3.01
CA ASP A 15 -16.34 -15.76 3.78
C ASP A 15 -15.83 -15.93 5.22
N ARG A 16 -14.51 -16.13 5.38
CA ARG A 16 -13.90 -16.43 6.68
C ARG A 16 -13.94 -15.25 7.67
N TYR A 17 -13.76 -14.04 7.19
CA TYR A 17 -13.65 -12.82 8.01
C TYR A 17 -14.85 -11.87 7.86
N GLU A 18 -15.98 -12.38 7.37
CA GLU A 18 -17.19 -11.59 7.16
C GLU A 18 -17.61 -10.79 8.40
N HIS A 19 -17.53 -11.42 9.57
CA HIS A 19 -17.96 -10.84 10.85
C HIS A 19 -16.80 -10.35 11.74
N ASP A 20 -15.56 -10.39 11.26
CA ASP A 20 -14.41 -9.92 12.04
C ASP A 20 -14.16 -8.42 11.81
N GLU A 21 -14.63 -7.60 12.74
CA GLU A 21 -14.52 -6.13 12.69
C GLU A 21 -13.06 -5.62 12.70
N ARG A 22 -12.11 -6.46 13.08
CA ARG A 22 -10.67 -6.11 13.02
C ARG A 22 -10.14 -6.04 11.59
N ILE A 23 -10.81 -6.70 10.66
CA ILE A 23 -10.35 -6.83 9.27
C ILE A 23 -11.16 -5.93 8.36
N ALA A 24 -10.46 -5.07 7.62
CA ALA A 24 -11.08 -4.12 6.71
C ALA A 24 -10.78 -4.40 5.23
N MET A 25 -9.69 -5.09 4.89
CA MET A 25 -9.27 -5.27 3.51
C MET A 25 -8.63 -6.64 3.29
N ILE A 26 -8.81 -7.17 2.09
CA ILE A 26 -8.04 -8.26 1.53
C ILE A 26 -7.20 -7.67 0.41
N ALA A 27 -5.88 -7.63 0.58
CA ALA A 27 -4.94 -7.12 -0.41
C ALA A 27 -4.43 -8.25 -1.32
N GLY A 28 -4.09 -7.93 -2.55
CA GLY A 28 -3.48 -8.88 -3.48
C GLY A 28 -2.02 -8.56 -3.79
N PHE A 29 -1.61 -7.30 -3.60
CA PHE A 29 -0.27 -6.84 -3.92
C PHE A 29 0.62 -6.83 -2.68
N ASN A 30 1.58 -7.78 -2.64
CA ASN A 30 2.55 -7.89 -1.57
C ASN A 30 3.90 -7.31 -2.03
N GLU A 31 4.33 -6.22 -1.38
CA GLU A 31 5.58 -5.51 -1.76
C GLU A 31 6.87 -6.26 -1.42
N ASP A 32 6.83 -7.30 -0.59
CA ASP A 32 7.97 -8.21 -0.42
C ASP A 32 8.16 -9.15 -1.62
N GLU A 33 7.14 -9.30 -2.48
CA GLU A 33 7.01 -10.31 -3.53
C GLU A 33 6.78 -11.73 -2.95
N VAL A 34 7.64 -12.16 -2.04
CA VAL A 34 7.48 -13.32 -1.16
C VAL A 34 7.92 -12.88 0.21
N THR A 35 6.99 -12.88 1.17
CA THR A 35 7.30 -12.47 2.55
C THR A 35 8.17 -13.53 3.20
N PRO A 36 9.39 -13.19 3.63
CA PRO A 36 10.25 -14.11 4.36
C PRO A 36 9.59 -14.46 5.70
N ASP A 37 9.90 -15.62 6.21
CA ASP A 37 9.47 -16.10 7.54
C ASP A 37 7.94 -16.15 7.75
N CYS A 38 7.16 -16.27 6.66
CA CYS A 38 5.73 -16.48 6.71
C CYS A 38 5.39 -17.90 6.23
N GLU A 39 5.09 -18.79 7.16
CA GLU A 39 4.70 -20.19 6.88
C GLU A 39 3.24 -20.34 6.47
N ASP A 40 2.40 -19.38 6.87
CA ASP A 40 0.99 -19.32 6.51
C ASP A 40 0.79 -18.78 5.10
N SER A 41 -0.40 -19.02 4.52
CA SER A 41 -0.71 -18.51 3.18
C SER A 41 -0.90 -16.99 3.14
N TYR A 42 -1.11 -16.37 4.29
CA TYR A 42 -1.32 -14.93 4.45
C TYR A 42 -1.00 -14.48 5.88
N PHE A 43 -0.96 -13.18 6.10
CA PHE A 43 -0.77 -12.53 7.40
C PHE A 43 -1.58 -11.24 7.49
N PHE A 44 -1.53 -10.56 8.64
CA PHE A 44 -2.27 -9.32 8.87
C PHE A 44 -1.31 -8.14 8.98
N THR A 45 -1.74 -6.99 8.46
CA THR A 45 -0.90 -5.77 8.47
C THR A 45 -1.76 -4.51 8.43
N SER A 46 -1.27 -3.42 9.03
CA SER A 46 -1.88 -2.10 8.94
C SER A 46 -1.40 -1.28 7.73
N VAL A 47 -0.50 -1.84 6.91
CA VAL A 47 0.02 -1.22 5.70
C VAL A 47 -0.31 -2.06 4.47
N PHE A 48 -0.71 -1.42 3.39
CA PHE A 48 -1.23 -2.10 2.22
C PHE A 48 -1.03 -1.28 0.94
N SER A 49 -1.32 -1.91 -0.19
CA SER A 49 -1.44 -1.27 -1.50
C SER A 49 -2.82 -1.59 -2.08
N ILE A 50 -3.39 -0.65 -2.83
CA ILE A 50 -4.72 -0.79 -3.46
C ILE A 50 -4.70 -1.50 -4.80
N TRP A 51 -3.59 -2.06 -5.22
CA TRP A 51 -3.51 -2.80 -6.49
C TRP A 51 -4.06 -4.22 -6.31
N GLY A 52 -5.34 -4.40 -6.71
CA GLY A 52 -6.07 -5.65 -6.48
C GLY A 52 -6.43 -5.85 -5.01
N TRP A 53 -7.68 -5.61 -4.69
CA TRP A 53 -8.19 -5.73 -3.33
C TRP A 53 -9.65 -6.15 -3.32
N ALA A 54 -10.10 -6.65 -2.17
CA ALA A 54 -11.50 -6.90 -1.86
C ALA A 54 -11.82 -6.40 -0.46
N SER A 55 -13.09 -6.13 -0.19
CA SER A 55 -13.57 -5.67 1.12
C SER A 55 -15.05 -5.99 1.28
N TRP A 56 -15.63 -5.62 2.40
CA TRP A 56 -17.04 -5.83 2.76
C TRP A 56 -17.81 -4.52 2.75
N ARG A 57 -19.11 -4.62 2.49
CA ARG A 57 -20.02 -3.46 2.58
C ARG A 57 -19.90 -2.75 3.94
N ARG A 58 -19.85 -3.52 5.06
CA ARG A 58 -19.69 -2.99 6.42
C ARG A 58 -18.47 -2.06 6.62
N VAL A 59 -17.45 -2.20 5.78
CA VAL A 59 -16.25 -1.36 5.79
C VAL A 59 -16.46 -0.12 4.91
N VAL A 60 -16.95 -0.33 3.68
CA VAL A 60 -17.15 0.74 2.70
C VAL A 60 -18.23 1.73 3.16
N ASP A 61 -19.28 1.26 3.81
CA ASP A 61 -20.35 2.12 4.35
C ASP A 61 -19.86 3.06 5.46
N LYS A 62 -18.69 2.79 6.06
CA LYS A 62 -18.05 3.64 7.08
C LYS A 62 -17.03 4.62 6.51
N TRP A 63 -16.85 4.68 5.19
CA TRP A 63 -15.88 5.57 4.56
C TRP A 63 -16.30 7.02 4.61
N GLU A 64 -15.33 7.88 4.88
CA GLU A 64 -15.48 9.32 4.77
C GLU A 64 -14.93 9.80 3.42
N GLY A 65 -15.69 9.56 2.33
CA GLY A 65 -15.31 9.96 0.97
C GLY A 65 -15.12 11.46 0.79
N ASP A 66 -15.73 12.27 1.66
CA ASP A 66 -15.56 13.73 1.73
C ASP A 66 -14.35 14.16 2.59
N TYR A 67 -13.58 13.21 3.10
CA TYR A 67 -12.41 13.44 3.96
C TYR A 67 -12.75 14.27 5.24
N ALA A 68 -13.91 14.06 5.84
CA ALA A 68 -14.37 14.78 7.02
C ALA A 68 -13.36 14.75 8.18
N PHE A 69 -12.62 13.64 8.33
CA PHE A 69 -11.58 13.47 9.35
C PHE A 69 -10.48 14.56 9.28
N LEU A 70 -10.22 15.18 8.11
CA LEU A 70 -9.24 16.28 7.99
C LEU A 70 -9.66 17.54 8.74
N ARG A 71 -10.96 17.72 8.97
CA ARG A 71 -11.56 18.83 9.71
C ARG A 71 -11.70 18.54 11.20
N ASP A 72 -11.62 17.26 11.58
CA ASP A 72 -11.68 16.82 12.99
C ASP A 72 -10.29 16.86 13.63
N LYS A 73 -10.13 17.77 14.62
CA LYS A 73 -8.86 17.93 15.36
C LYS A 73 -8.44 16.66 16.11
N GLN A 74 -9.41 15.91 16.67
CA GLN A 74 -9.11 14.69 17.42
C GLN A 74 -8.69 13.58 16.49
N ALA A 75 -9.38 13.38 15.36
CA ALA A 75 -8.99 12.40 14.34
C ALA A 75 -7.58 12.69 13.82
N MET A 76 -7.27 13.95 13.51
CA MET A 76 -5.94 14.35 13.04
C MET A 76 -4.85 14.14 14.11
N GLN A 77 -5.12 14.42 15.38
CA GLN A 77 -4.18 14.12 16.46
C GLN A 77 -3.92 12.61 16.59
N ARG A 78 -4.97 11.78 16.50
CA ARG A 78 -4.86 10.33 16.54
C ARG A 78 -4.05 9.79 15.36
N LEU A 79 -4.35 10.21 14.14
CA LEU A 79 -3.58 9.84 12.95
C LEU A 79 -2.09 10.19 13.10
N GLN A 80 -1.79 11.39 13.60
CA GLN A 80 -0.41 11.81 13.86
C GLN A 80 0.28 11.01 14.95
N SER A 81 -0.44 10.52 15.96
CA SER A 81 0.12 9.69 17.02
C SER A 81 0.34 8.23 16.58
N LEU A 82 -0.54 7.70 15.74
CA LEU A 82 -0.45 6.34 15.20
C LEU A 82 0.68 6.21 14.17
N VAL A 83 0.81 7.20 13.29
CA VAL A 83 1.89 7.23 12.29
C VAL A 83 3.08 7.99 12.85
N LYS A 84 3.93 7.31 13.62
CA LYS A 84 5.10 7.93 14.26
C LYS A 84 6.18 8.37 13.26
N GLN A 85 6.30 7.69 12.13
CA GLN A 85 7.29 8.00 11.09
C GLN A 85 6.95 9.34 10.40
N ARG A 86 7.77 10.35 10.68
CA ARG A 86 7.57 11.70 10.14
C ARG A 86 7.51 11.74 8.61
N GLY A 87 8.31 10.91 7.94
CA GLY A 87 8.29 10.80 6.47
C GLY A 87 6.94 10.34 5.96
N TYR A 88 6.39 9.28 6.54
CA TYR A 88 5.06 8.77 6.19
C TYR A 88 3.96 9.82 6.38
N ARG A 89 3.95 10.52 7.52
CA ARG A 89 2.98 11.60 7.77
C ARG A 89 3.08 12.74 6.77
N LYS A 90 4.31 13.09 6.34
CA LYS A 90 4.56 14.14 5.35
C LYS A 90 4.09 13.76 3.95
N ASP A 91 4.03 12.48 3.66
CA ASP A 91 3.57 11.99 2.36
C ASP A 91 2.04 11.82 2.36
N PHE A 92 1.46 11.16 3.37
CA PHE A 92 0.05 10.79 3.36
C PHE A 92 -0.94 11.90 3.74
N ILE A 93 -0.63 12.73 4.73
CA ILE A 93 -1.58 13.79 5.14
C ILE A 93 -1.74 14.86 4.05
N PRO A 94 -0.66 15.37 3.42
CA PRO A 94 -0.80 16.22 2.24
C PRO A 94 -1.54 15.55 1.10
N MET A 95 -1.25 14.28 0.78
CA MET A 95 -1.97 13.52 -0.23
C MET A 95 -3.48 13.48 0.04
N CYS A 96 -3.91 13.20 1.28
CA CYS A 96 -5.33 13.24 1.64
C CYS A 96 -5.95 14.63 1.40
N ARG A 97 -5.21 15.70 1.69
CA ARG A 97 -5.68 17.07 1.43
C ARG A 97 -5.82 17.38 -0.06
N ASP A 98 -4.83 16.95 -0.85
CA ASP A 98 -4.84 17.15 -2.30
C ASP A 98 -5.98 16.34 -2.94
N HIS A 99 -6.23 15.13 -2.47
CA HIS A 99 -7.36 14.30 -2.89
C HIS A 99 -8.70 14.96 -2.52
N ALA A 100 -8.83 15.45 -1.30
CA ALA A 100 -10.03 16.18 -0.86
C ALA A 100 -10.30 17.43 -1.72
N HIS A 101 -9.25 18.18 -2.08
CA HIS A 101 -9.39 19.35 -2.94
C HIS A 101 -9.75 19.01 -4.39
N SER A 102 -9.36 17.82 -4.87
CA SER A 102 -9.66 17.40 -6.23
C SER A 102 -11.13 17.10 -6.48
N GLY A 103 -11.92 16.89 -5.42
CA GLY A 103 -13.32 16.47 -5.49
C GLY A 103 -13.52 15.05 -6.01
N LYS A 104 -12.44 14.24 -6.12
CA LYS A 104 -12.50 12.84 -6.55
C LYS A 104 -12.25 11.92 -5.36
N GLU A 105 -12.90 10.76 -5.38
CA GLU A 105 -12.65 9.70 -4.40
C GLU A 105 -11.40 8.91 -4.80
N PHE A 106 -10.41 8.90 -3.92
CA PHE A 106 -9.21 8.09 -4.05
C PHE A 106 -9.18 7.02 -2.97
N TYR A 107 -9.37 5.78 -3.36
CA TYR A 107 -9.50 4.65 -2.45
C TYR A 107 -8.29 4.47 -1.54
N GLU A 108 -7.08 4.75 -2.02
CA GLU A 108 -5.86 4.63 -1.23
C GLU A 108 -5.87 5.49 0.04
N SER A 109 -6.26 6.76 -0.07
CA SER A 109 -6.26 7.67 1.06
C SER A 109 -7.47 7.50 1.97
N ILE A 110 -8.63 7.16 1.40
CA ILE A 110 -9.86 6.87 2.15
C ILE A 110 -9.66 5.61 2.99
N PHE A 111 -9.20 4.51 2.38
CA PHE A 111 -8.91 3.26 3.10
C PHE A 111 -7.86 3.46 4.18
N TRP A 112 -6.75 4.15 3.83
CA TRP A 112 -5.67 4.40 4.78
C TRP A 112 -6.18 5.10 6.05
N ALA A 113 -6.93 6.19 5.90
CA ALA A 113 -7.47 6.93 7.02
C ALA A 113 -8.49 6.09 7.81
N SER A 114 -9.42 5.42 7.12
CA SER A 114 -10.44 4.57 7.73
C SER A 114 -9.79 3.43 8.53
N MET A 115 -8.83 2.72 7.97
CA MET A 115 -8.17 1.62 8.67
C MET A 115 -7.41 2.07 9.91
N LEU A 116 -6.67 3.18 9.83
CA LEU A 116 -5.94 3.72 10.98
C LEU A 116 -6.88 4.21 12.09
N LEU A 117 -7.93 4.95 11.74
CA LEU A 117 -8.88 5.48 12.72
C LEU A 117 -9.72 4.39 13.39
N ASN A 118 -9.96 3.28 12.71
CA ASN A 118 -10.68 2.12 13.24
C ASN A 118 -9.76 1.01 13.79
N SER A 119 -8.43 1.21 13.79
CA SER A 119 -7.46 0.19 14.20
C SER A 119 -7.61 -1.15 13.47
N SER A 120 -8.00 -1.10 12.21
CA SER A 120 -8.27 -2.28 11.40
C SER A 120 -7.01 -2.75 10.67
N LEU A 121 -7.01 -4.02 10.27
CA LEU A 121 -5.93 -4.68 9.55
C LEU A 121 -6.38 -5.10 8.15
N ALA A 122 -5.41 -5.18 7.24
CA ALA A 122 -5.55 -5.86 5.96
C ALA A 122 -5.05 -7.30 6.06
N ILE A 123 -5.68 -8.21 5.33
CA ILE A 123 -5.15 -9.52 5.01
C ILE A 123 -4.20 -9.36 3.83
N MET A 124 -2.94 -9.79 3.99
CA MET A 124 -1.91 -9.74 2.97
C MET A 124 -1.47 -11.17 2.63
N PRO A 125 -1.56 -11.61 1.35
CA PRO A 125 -1.06 -12.93 0.98
C PRO A 125 0.46 -12.99 1.18
N SER A 126 0.98 -14.15 1.60
CA SER A 126 2.43 -14.35 1.82
C SER A 126 3.25 -14.22 0.52
N ARG A 127 2.60 -14.29 -0.63
CA ARG A 127 3.18 -14.12 -1.97
C ARG A 127 2.38 -13.10 -2.75
N ASN A 128 3.06 -12.31 -3.58
CA ASN A 128 2.40 -11.32 -4.43
C ASN A 128 1.52 -11.98 -5.49
N LEU A 129 0.23 -11.59 -5.55
CA LEU A 129 -0.76 -12.15 -6.47
C LEU A 129 -1.07 -11.20 -7.65
N ILE A 130 -0.49 -10.01 -7.67
CA ILE A 130 -0.85 -8.94 -8.62
C ILE A 130 0.39 -8.39 -9.33
N ASN A 131 0.32 -8.28 -10.66
CA ASN A 131 1.26 -7.44 -11.41
C ASN A 131 0.69 -6.02 -11.58
N ASN A 132 1.51 -5.03 -11.26
CA ASN A 132 1.20 -3.64 -11.61
C ASN A 132 1.68 -3.34 -13.04
N LEU A 133 0.73 -3.07 -13.93
CA LEU A 133 0.99 -2.74 -15.33
C LEU A 133 0.94 -1.21 -15.59
N GLY A 134 0.83 -0.39 -14.55
CA GLY A 134 0.57 1.05 -14.60
C GLY A 134 1.75 1.93 -15.08
N LEU A 135 2.57 1.45 -16.00
CA LEU A 135 3.65 2.22 -16.65
C LEU A 135 3.26 2.76 -18.03
N SER A 136 1.98 2.86 -18.32
CA SER A 136 1.50 3.48 -19.57
C SER A 136 1.38 5.00 -19.42
N ALA A 137 1.38 5.70 -20.57
CA ALA A 137 1.15 7.15 -20.63
C ALA A 137 -0.22 7.56 -20.03
N ASP A 138 -1.16 6.62 -19.94
CA ASP A 138 -2.49 6.79 -19.37
C ASP A 138 -2.59 6.44 -17.88
N SER A 139 -1.44 6.23 -17.22
CA SER A 139 -1.40 5.90 -15.79
C SER A 139 -1.80 7.11 -14.94
N THR A 140 -2.72 6.92 -14.01
CA THR A 140 -3.26 7.96 -13.13
C THR A 140 -2.19 8.56 -12.18
N HIS A 141 -1.18 7.77 -11.82
CA HIS A 141 -0.21 8.13 -10.77
C HIS A 141 1.26 8.10 -11.20
N PHE A 142 1.56 7.67 -12.42
CA PHE A 142 2.94 7.55 -12.86
C PHE A 142 3.15 8.08 -14.30
N ALA A 143 3.63 9.31 -14.39
CA ALA A 143 4.01 9.96 -15.67
C ALA A 143 5.51 9.82 -16.00
N GLY A 144 6.23 8.93 -15.29
CA GLY A 144 7.68 8.77 -15.41
C GLY A 144 8.11 7.69 -16.40
N SER A 145 9.41 7.63 -16.68
CA SER A 145 10.03 6.57 -17.47
C SER A 145 10.71 5.55 -16.56
N MET A 146 10.58 4.25 -16.87
CA MET A 146 11.33 3.19 -16.17
C MET A 146 12.83 3.46 -16.14
N LYS A 147 13.37 4.15 -17.15
CA LYS A 147 14.81 4.46 -17.25
C LYS A 147 15.28 5.46 -16.20
N THR A 148 14.41 6.42 -15.83
CA THR A 148 14.73 7.49 -14.88
C THR A 148 14.21 7.23 -13.46
N THR A 149 13.42 6.17 -13.26
CA THR A 149 12.89 5.79 -11.95
C THR A 149 13.94 5.03 -11.14
N PRO A 150 14.17 5.38 -9.85
CA PRO A 150 15.04 4.63 -8.95
C PRO A 150 14.66 3.16 -8.82
N LYS A 151 15.66 2.27 -8.65
CA LYS A 151 15.48 0.81 -8.62
C LYS A 151 14.41 0.37 -7.61
N ALA A 152 14.37 1.00 -6.44
CA ALA A 152 13.40 0.65 -5.40
C ALA A 152 11.95 0.86 -5.85
N TYR A 153 11.67 1.91 -6.61
CA TYR A 153 10.34 2.19 -7.15
C TYR A 153 10.04 1.39 -8.43
N ARG A 154 11.06 1.12 -9.27
CA ARG A 154 10.90 0.23 -10.44
C ARG A 154 10.45 -1.16 -10.04
N ARG A 155 10.86 -1.64 -8.85
CA ARG A 155 10.47 -2.95 -8.33
C ARG A 155 8.97 -3.18 -8.35
N ILE A 156 8.17 -2.18 -7.99
CA ILE A 156 6.70 -2.25 -7.96
C ILE A 156 6.11 -2.70 -9.31
N PHE A 157 6.76 -2.33 -10.42
CA PHE A 157 6.31 -2.67 -11.77
C PHE A 157 6.95 -3.95 -12.33
N THR A 158 7.99 -4.47 -11.68
CA THR A 158 8.76 -5.61 -12.16
C THR A 158 8.62 -6.86 -11.29
N MET A 159 7.94 -6.75 -10.13
CA MET A 159 7.67 -7.88 -9.25
C MET A 159 6.85 -8.94 -9.96
N LYS A 160 7.21 -10.20 -9.68
CA LYS A 160 6.45 -11.35 -10.18
C LYS A 160 5.20 -11.56 -9.36
N ARG A 161 4.18 -12.09 -9.98
CA ARG A 161 3.03 -12.68 -9.31
C ARG A 161 3.25 -14.16 -9.16
N HIS A 162 2.72 -14.71 -8.09
CA HIS A 162 2.81 -16.10 -7.73
C HIS A 162 1.41 -16.69 -7.57
N GLU A 163 1.29 -18.01 -7.65
CA GLU A 163 0.06 -18.70 -7.26
C GLU A 163 0.15 -19.12 -5.79
N LEU A 164 -1.00 -19.13 -5.11
CA LEU A 164 -1.14 -19.75 -3.79
C LEU A 164 -1.51 -21.22 -3.95
N GLU A 165 -1.02 -22.02 -3.03
CA GLU A 165 -1.42 -23.42 -2.90
C GLU A 165 -2.68 -23.52 -2.03
N PHE A 166 -3.57 -24.45 -2.41
CA PHE A 166 -4.79 -24.76 -1.66
C PHE A 166 -4.76 -26.21 -1.16
N PRO A 167 -5.33 -26.49 0.02
CA PRO A 167 -6.03 -25.57 0.91
C PRO A 167 -5.09 -24.53 1.55
N LEU A 168 -5.63 -23.33 1.85
CA LEU A 168 -4.85 -22.28 2.47
C LEU A 168 -4.47 -22.66 3.91
N LYS A 169 -3.25 -22.29 4.31
CA LYS A 169 -2.81 -22.32 5.71
C LYS A 169 -3.20 -21.02 6.40
N HIS A 170 -3.98 -21.12 7.47
CA HIS A 170 -4.51 -19.97 8.17
C HIS A 170 -3.71 -19.63 9.42
N PRO A 171 -3.35 -18.35 9.65
CA PRO A 171 -2.78 -17.91 10.91
C PRO A 171 -3.73 -18.22 12.07
N LYS A 172 -3.18 -18.72 13.16
CA LYS A 172 -3.96 -19.01 14.38
C LYS A 172 -4.50 -17.74 15.04
N TYR A 173 -3.76 -16.64 14.95
CA TYR A 173 -4.09 -15.39 15.61
C TYR A 173 -4.14 -14.24 14.62
N VAL A 174 -5.06 -13.29 14.86
CA VAL A 174 -5.12 -12.02 14.13
C VAL A 174 -4.19 -11.04 14.82
N VAL A 175 -2.93 -11.01 14.40
CA VAL A 175 -1.87 -10.15 14.93
C VAL A 175 -1.12 -9.51 13.77
N GLU A 176 -0.80 -8.22 13.90
CA GLU A 176 -0.04 -7.50 12.86
C GLU A 176 1.36 -8.09 12.68
N ASN A 177 1.76 -8.35 11.43
CA ASN A 177 3.15 -8.63 11.08
C ASN A 177 3.94 -7.31 11.06
N VAL A 178 4.59 -7.02 12.20
CA VAL A 178 5.35 -5.79 12.40
C VAL A 178 6.59 -5.77 11.52
N ASP A 179 7.23 -6.91 11.29
CA ASP A 179 8.45 -7.01 10.48
C ASP A 179 8.17 -6.66 9.01
N PHE A 180 7.03 -7.09 8.47
CA PHE A 180 6.57 -6.67 7.13
C PHE A 180 6.41 -5.15 7.07
N LYS A 181 5.75 -4.57 8.06
CA LYS A 181 5.53 -3.11 8.14
C LYS A 181 6.86 -2.34 8.20
N GLU A 182 7.82 -2.80 8.99
CA GLU A 182 9.15 -2.20 9.09
C GLU A 182 9.92 -2.31 7.75
N ARG A 183 9.84 -3.46 7.05
CA ARG A 183 10.43 -3.62 5.71
C ARG A 183 9.81 -2.67 4.71
N LEU A 184 8.47 -2.51 4.75
CA LEU A 184 7.76 -1.58 3.86
C LEU A 184 8.16 -0.12 4.14
N TYR A 185 8.29 0.27 5.41
CA TYR A 185 8.76 1.61 5.77
C TYR A 185 10.18 1.88 5.27
N LYS A 186 11.07 0.90 5.37
CA LYS A 186 12.41 0.98 4.80
C LYS A 186 12.38 1.07 3.28
N THR A 187 11.53 0.27 2.63
CA THR A 187 11.33 0.28 1.18
C THR A 187 10.81 1.62 0.68
N ASN A 188 9.94 2.29 1.43
CA ASN A 188 9.43 3.62 1.10
C ASN A 188 10.29 4.76 1.69
N ALA A 189 11.42 4.43 2.32
CA ALA A 189 12.31 5.36 3.01
C ALA A 189 11.63 6.20 4.12
N TRP A 190 10.49 5.74 4.64
CA TRP A 190 9.80 6.39 5.74
C TRP A 190 10.56 6.18 7.05
N GLY A 191 11.02 7.27 7.65
CA GLY A 191 11.92 7.21 8.82
C GLY A 191 13.39 6.91 8.50
N HIS A 192 13.77 6.79 7.22
CA HIS A 192 15.12 6.46 6.77
C HIS A 192 15.72 7.56 5.86
N PRO A 193 16.18 8.72 6.42
CA PRO A 193 16.62 9.86 5.62
C PRO A 193 17.80 9.57 4.70
N LEU A 194 18.74 8.73 5.10
CA LEU A 194 19.89 8.34 4.27
C LEU A 194 19.45 7.54 3.04
N ILE A 195 18.45 6.67 3.17
CA ILE A 195 17.88 5.93 2.05
C ILE A 195 17.18 6.91 1.08
N LYS A 196 16.45 7.90 1.62
CA LYS A 196 15.80 8.93 0.81
C LYS A 196 16.82 9.74 0.02
N MET A 197 17.91 10.18 0.66
CA MET A 197 19.01 10.89 0.01
C MET A 197 19.67 10.06 -1.10
N SER A 198 19.98 8.79 -0.82
CA SER A 198 20.56 7.87 -1.80
C SER A 198 19.67 7.72 -3.04
N ARG A 199 18.36 7.64 -2.86
CA ARG A 199 17.41 7.55 -3.98
C ARG A 199 17.29 8.84 -4.77
N SER A 200 17.27 9.99 -4.09
CA SER A 200 17.27 11.27 -4.79
C SER A 200 18.55 11.46 -5.63
N LEU A 201 19.70 10.99 -5.13
CA LEU A 201 20.94 10.99 -5.89
C LEU A 201 20.87 10.01 -7.08
N GLU A 202 20.35 8.79 -6.87
CA GLU A 202 20.13 7.82 -7.95
C GLU A 202 19.23 8.40 -9.05
N GLU A 203 18.11 9.04 -8.66
CA GLU A 203 17.19 9.67 -9.60
C GLU A 203 17.86 10.79 -10.40
N LEU A 204 18.64 11.65 -9.75
CA LEU A 204 19.41 12.70 -10.40
C LEU A 204 20.39 12.12 -11.42
N LEU A 205 21.16 11.10 -11.03
CA LEU A 205 22.13 10.44 -11.94
C LEU A 205 21.44 9.76 -13.13
N LEU A 206 20.28 9.14 -12.92
CA LEU A 206 19.48 8.53 -13.98
C LEU A 206 18.95 9.60 -14.95
N ASN A 207 18.42 10.71 -14.43
CA ASN A 207 17.93 11.82 -15.25
C ASN A 207 19.05 12.42 -16.09
N LEU A 208 20.22 12.66 -15.52
CA LEU A 208 21.42 13.11 -16.26
C LEU A 208 21.83 12.11 -17.35
N ARG A 209 21.92 10.81 -17.00
CA ARG A 209 22.32 9.75 -17.93
C ARG A 209 21.41 9.61 -19.14
N TYR A 210 20.11 9.81 -18.95
CA TYR A 210 19.11 9.65 -20.01
C TYR A 210 18.63 10.98 -20.62
N GLY A 211 19.30 12.10 -20.32
CA GLY A 211 18.99 13.40 -20.89
C GLY A 211 17.64 14.00 -20.50
N ASN A 212 17.08 13.56 -19.36
CA ASN A 212 15.80 14.06 -18.86
C ASN A 212 16.02 15.30 -17.96
N PHE A 213 16.41 16.41 -18.54
CA PHE A 213 16.70 17.64 -17.80
C PHE A 213 15.45 18.26 -17.14
N SER A 214 14.26 18.07 -17.71
CA SER A 214 13.02 18.53 -17.11
C SER A 214 12.67 17.81 -15.79
N GLY A 215 13.18 16.61 -15.57
CA GLY A 215 13.02 15.85 -14.33
C GLY A 215 13.94 16.29 -13.20
N ILE A 216 14.97 17.10 -13.49
CA ILE A 216 15.95 17.57 -12.47
C ILE A 216 15.43 18.80 -11.71
N PHE A 217 14.54 19.59 -12.33
CA PHE A 217 14.03 20.84 -11.80
C PHE A 217 12.58 20.74 -11.25
N LYS A 218 12.13 19.52 -11.00
CA LYS A 218 10.88 19.25 -10.27
C LYS A 218 11.16 19.02 -8.78
#